data_5dff620ac05f9a602ff89c970a71c4bf
#
_entry.id   5dff620ac05f9a602ff89c970a71c4bf
#
_cell.length_a   1.000
_cell.length_b   1.000
_cell.length_c   1.000
_cell.angle_alpha   90.00
_cell.angle_beta   90.00
_cell.angle_gamma   90.00
#
_symmetry.space_group_name_H-M   'P 1'
#
loop_
_entity.id
_entity.type
_entity.pdbx_description
1 polymer ?
#
loop_
_entity_poly.entity_id
_entity_poly.type
_entity_poly.pdbx_seq_one_letter_code
_entity_poly.pdbx_strand_id
1 'polypeptide(L)'
;FKYCFLKATGMEFQEDKLEDDFQKMSDVLLRSSSATFMYRDFQSCNVMIKDGEPWFIDFQGGRKGPFYYDIASFLWQAKAKYPDSLRKELLQEYMEALRKYQPIDESYFYSQLRHFVLFRTLQVLGAYGFRGYFEKKPHFIQSVPYAIENLRELLKEEYPEYPYLCNVLRELTGLKQFTDDLKKRQLTVKVMSFAYKKGIP
;
A
#
# COMPACT_ATOMS: atom_id res chain seq x y z
N PHE A 1 1.90 -12.78 -0.86
CA PHE A 1 2.60 -12.22 0.30
C PHE A 1 3.30 -13.31 1.11
N LYS A 2 2.57 -14.29 1.68
CA LYS A 2 3.10 -15.32 2.58
C LYS A 2 4.38 -16.01 2.06
N TYR A 3 4.33 -16.58 0.86
CA TYR A 3 5.44 -17.36 0.30
C TYR A 3 6.55 -16.49 -0.29
N CYS A 4 6.18 -15.47 -1.07
CA CYS A 4 7.17 -14.70 -1.83
C CYS A 4 7.85 -13.59 -1.03
N PHE A 5 7.27 -13.20 0.13
CA PHE A 5 7.82 -12.13 0.95
C PHE A 5 8.06 -12.60 2.40
N LEU A 6 7.02 -12.95 3.13
CA LEU A 6 7.13 -13.25 4.55
C LEU A 6 8.10 -14.43 4.82
N LYS A 7 7.91 -15.59 4.18
CA LYS A 7 8.85 -16.72 4.30
C LYS A 7 10.25 -16.40 3.81
N ALA A 8 10.38 -15.55 2.79
CA ALA A 8 11.69 -15.13 2.25
C ALA A 8 12.50 -14.26 3.22
N THR A 9 11.86 -13.66 4.24
CA THR A 9 12.57 -12.91 5.30
C THR A 9 13.18 -13.82 6.38
N GLY A 10 12.86 -15.10 6.39
CA GLY A 10 13.28 -16.05 7.41
C GLY A 10 12.46 -16.00 8.70
N MET A 11 11.35 -15.25 8.74
CA MET A 11 10.45 -15.22 9.89
C MET A 11 9.72 -16.56 10.06
N GLU A 12 9.63 -17.00 11.30
CA GLU A 12 8.75 -18.10 11.70
C GLU A 12 7.38 -17.57 12.11
N PHE A 13 6.32 -18.28 11.75
CA PHE A 13 4.93 -17.96 12.09
C PHE A 13 4.05 -19.21 12.02
N GLN A 14 2.92 -19.18 12.70
CA GLN A 14 1.92 -20.25 12.66
C GLN A 14 1.04 -20.07 11.42
N GLU A 15 1.17 -21.00 10.47
CA GLU A 15 0.49 -20.88 9.17
C GLU A 15 -1.03 -20.97 9.29
N ASP A 16 -1.54 -21.82 10.15
CA ASP A 16 -2.97 -21.98 10.43
C ASP A 16 -3.62 -20.68 10.91
N LYS A 17 -3.03 -20.03 11.90
CA LYS A 17 -3.54 -18.74 12.41
C LYS A 17 -3.45 -17.62 11.38
N LEU A 18 -2.40 -17.63 10.56
CA LEU A 18 -2.24 -16.63 9.49
C LEU A 18 -3.30 -16.83 8.40
N GLU A 19 -3.59 -18.09 8.03
CA GLU A 19 -4.64 -18.39 7.05
C GLU A 19 -6.03 -18.03 7.58
N ASP A 20 -6.31 -18.27 8.86
CA ASP A 20 -7.57 -17.85 9.50
C ASP A 20 -7.77 -16.32 9.39
N ASP A 21 -6.73 -15.53 9.64
CA ASP A 21 -6.81 -14.09 9.53
C ASP A 21 -6.88 -13.61 8.07
N PHE A 22 -6.25 -14.32 7.13
CA PHE A 22 -6.44 -14.05 5.69
C PHE A 22 -7.86 -14.36 5.24
N GLN A 23 -8.49 -15.42 5.76
CA GLN A 23 -9.89 -15.70 5.46
C GLN A 23 -10.81 -14.59 5.98
N LYS A 24 -10.60 -14.13 7.23
CA LYS A 24 -11.34 -12.99 7.78
C LYS A 24 -11.14 -11.72 6.98
N MET A 25 -9.90 -11.45 6.52
CA MET A 25 -9.62 -10.30 5.64
C MET A 25 -10.40 -10.42 4.33
N SER A 26 -10.43 -11.61 3.72
CA SER A 26 -11.21 -11.85 2.51
C SER A 26 -12.68 -11.58 2.74
N ASP A 27 -13.24 -12.07 3.86
CA ASP A 27 -14.64 -11.86 4.21
C ASP A 27 -15.00 -10.38 4.39
N VAL A 28 -14.09 -9.60 5.01
CA VAL A 28 -14.28 -8.14 5.16
C VAL A 28 -14.26 -7.43 3.81
N LEU A 29 -13.28 -7.75 2.95
CA LEU A 29 -13.14 -7.11 1.64
C LEU A 29 -14.30 -7.44 0.71
N LEU A 30 -14.83 -8.68 0.76
CA LEU A 30 -15.94 -9.15 -0.06
C LEU A 30 -17.31 -8.60 0.37
N ARG A 31 -17.43 -7.92 1.50
CA ARG A 31 -18.65 -7.18 1.87
C ARG A 31 -18.90 -5.97 0.96
N SER A 32 -17.84 -5.45 0.34
CA SER A 32 -17.93 -4.31 -0.56
C SER A 32 -18.51 -4.74 -1.91
N SER A 33 -19.40 -3.90 -2.46
CA SER A 33 -19.95 -4.13 -3.80
C SER A 33 -18.86 -4.24 -4.86
N SER A 34 -18.96 -5.23 -5.73
CA SER A 34 -18.09 -5.42 -6.90
C SER A 34 -18.74 -4.94 -8.21
N ALA A 35 -19.74 -4.07 -8.13
CA ALA A 35 -20.51 -3.63 -9.30
C ALA A 35 -19.85 -2.49 -10.09
N THR A 36 -18.75 -1.94 -9.60
CA THR A 36 -18.02 -0.82 -10.24
C THR A 36 -16.90 -1.32 -11.13
N PHE A 37 -16.43 -0.45 -12.05
CA PHE A 37 -15.19 -0.72 -12.80
C PHE A 37 -13.98 -0.58 -11.88
N MET A 38 -13.13 -1.58 -11.86
CA MET A 38 -11.86 -1.62 -11.17
C MET A 38 -10.74 -1.69 -12.20
N TYR A 39 -9.90 -0.66 -12.24
CA TYR A 39 -8.80 -0.51 -13.18
C TYR A 39 -7.68 -1.53 -12.91
N ARG A 40 -7.41 -1.85 -11.64
CA ARG A 40 -6.41 -2.75 -11.04
C ARG A 40 -5.00 -2.19 -10.96
N ASP A 41 -4.47 -1.70 -12.06
CA ASP A 41 -3.12 -1.14 -12.12
C ASP A 41 -3.14 0.39 -12.15
N PHE A 42 -4.07 0.98 -11.37
CA PHE A 42 -4.19 2.43 -11.21
C PHE A 42 -3.02 2.96 -10.39
N GLN A 43 -2.00 3.41 -11.12
CA GLN A 43 -0.72 3.90 -10.60
C GLN A 43 -0.31 5.16 -11.36
N SER A 44 0.51 6.00 -10.74
CA SER A 44 0.97 7.26 -11.35
C SER A 44 1.72 7.07 -12.67
N CYS A 45 2.45 5.95 -12.83
CA CYS A 45 3.13 5.63 -14.08
C CYS A 45 2.18 5.26 -15.24
N ASN A 46 0.92 4.95 -14.95
CA ASN A 46 -0.11 4.62 -15.93
C ASN A 46 -1.05 5.82 -16.22
N VAL A 47 -0.73 6.99 -15.67
CA VAL A 47 -1.41 8.26 -15.96
C VAL A 47 -0.44 9.17 -16.72
N MET A 48 -0.72 9.38 -17.99
CA MET A 48 0.04 10.26 -18.86
C MET A 48 -0.64 11.62 -18.94
N ILE A 49 0.13 12.68 -19.01
CA ILE A 49 -0.42 14.03 -19.25
C ILE A 49 -0.10 14.44 -20.68
N LYS A 50 -1.12 14.75 -21.46
CA LYS A 50 -1.00 15.27 -22.81
C LYS A 50 -1.90 16.50 -22.96
N ASP A 51 -1.33 17.60 -23.37
CA ASP A 51 -2.01 18.89 -23.58
C ASP A 51 -2.78 19.38 -22.31
N GLY A 52 -2.22 19.04 -21.10
CA GLY A 52 -2.85 19.37 -19.81
C GLY A 52 -3.91 18.37 -19.33
N GLU A 53 -4.29 17.40 -20.16
CA GLU A 53 -5.32 16.42 -19.85
C GLU A 53 -4.73 15.04 -19.45
N PRO A 54 -5.34 14.33 -18.47
CA PRO A 54 -4.90 13.01 -18.08
C PRO A 54 -5.35 11.94 -19.10
N TRP A 55 -4.41 11.09 -19.49
CA TRP A 55 -4.64 9.92 -20.33
C TRP A 55 -4.24 8.66 -19.56
N PHE A 56 -5.09 7.65 -19.64
CA PHE A 56 -4.91 6.40 -18.90
C PHE A 56 -4.47 5.29 -19.83
N ILE A 57 -3.38 4.57 -19.47
CA ILE A 57 -2.82 3.45 -20.20
C ILE A 57 -2.80 2.19 -19.32
N ASP A 58 -2.62 1.02 -19.91
CA ASP A 58 -2.51 -0.26 -19.19
C ASP A 58 -3.80 -0.67 -18.43
N PHE A 59 -4.97 -0.35 -19.02
CA PHE A 59 -6.29 -0.60 -18.43
C PHE A 59 -6.93 -1.93 -18.87
N GLN A 60 -6.29 -2.69 -19.74
CA GLN A 60 -6.82 -3.96 -20.29
C GLN A 60 -7.01 -5.04 -19.22
N GLY A 61 -6.37 -4.90 -18.05
CA GLY A 61 -6.58 -5.75 -16.89
C GLY A 61 -7.86 -5.41 -16.09
N GLY A 62 -8.58 -4.37 -16.49
CA GLY A 62 -9.77 -3.88 -15.81
C GLY A 62 -10.90 -4.91 -15.75
N ARG A 63 -11.66 -4.88 -14.67
CA ARG A 63 -12.81 -5.78 -14.43
C ARG A 63 -13.78 -5.16 -13.44
N LYS A 64 -14.90 -5.85 -13.19
CA LYS A 64 -15.78 -5.48 -12.08
C LYS A 64 -15.05 -5.71 -10.75
N GLY A 65 -15.22 -4.77 -9.82
CA GLY A 65 -14.60 -4.84 -8.50
C GLY A 65 -15.00 -3.67 -7.61
N PRO A 66 -14.54 -3.68 -6.35
CA PRO A 66 -14.86 -2.63 -5.40
C PRO A 66 -14.09 -1.34 -5.71
N PHE A 67 -14.77 -0.21 -5.63
CA PHE A 67 -14.19 1.12 -5.89
C PHE A 67 -13.07 1.53 -4.88
N TYR A 68 -12.97 0.85 -3.76
CA TYR A 68 -11.89 1.08 -2.79
C TYR A 68 -10.50 0.66 -3.30
N TYR A 69 -10.45 -0.36 -4.17
CA TYR A 69 -9.19 -0.99 -4.57
C TYR A 69 -8.26 -0.03 -5.31
N ASP A 70 -8.78 0.69 -6.28
CA ASP A 70 -7.97 1.57 -7.12
C ASP A 70 -7.51 2.81 -6.36
N ILE A 71 -8.36 3.42 -5.54
CA ILE A 71 -7.95 4.56 -4.72
C ILE A 71 -6.92 4.16 -3.65
N ALA A 72 -7.06 2.98 -3.05
CA ALA A 72 -6.04 2.43 -2.16
C ALA A 72 -4.72 2.18 -2.90
N SER A 73 -4.79 1.64 -4.13
CA SER A 73 -3.62 1.40 -4.97
C SER A 73 -2.89 2.69 -5.34
N PHE A 74 -3.62 3.73 -5.71
CA PHE A 74 -3.06 4.99 -6.16
C PHE A 74 -2.46 5.80 -5.00
N LEU A 75 -3.22 6.03 -3.93
CA LEU A 75 -2.81 6.93 -2.85
C LEU A 75 -1.76 6.33 -1.91
N TRP A 76 -1.63 5.00 -1.85
CA TRP A 76 -0.61 4.32 -1.02
C TRP A 76 0.51 3.69 -1.84
N GLN A 77 0.78 4.21 -3.04
CA GLN A 77 1.97 3.83 -3.81
C GLN A 77 3.23 4.05 -2.97
N ALA A 78 3.98 2.97 -2.75
CA ALA A 78 5.12 2.98 -1.85
C ALA A 78 6.16 4.07 -2.20
N LYS A 79 6.50 4.23 -3.47
CA LYS A 79 7.49 5.22 -3.92
C LYS A 79 6.96 6.65 -4.07
N ALA A 80 5.66 6.83 -4.26
CA ALA A 80 5.07 8.14 -4.49
C ALA A 80 5.13 9.02 -3.23
N LYS A 81 5.05 8.41 -2.04
CA LYS A 81 5.14 9.10 -0.74
C LYS A 81 4.23 10.33 -0.65
N TYR A 82 3.00 10.19 -1.13
CA TYR A 82 2.04 11.30 -1.05
C TYR A 82 1.88 11.78 0.39
N PRO A 83 1.97 13.11 0.64
CA PRO A 83 1.71 13.68 1.95
C PRO A 83 0.28 13.37 2.43
N ASP A 84 0.07 13.26 3.73
CA ASP A 84 -1.26 12.96 4.29
C ASP A 84 -2.29 14.05 3.95
N SER A 85 -1.86 15.30 3.86
CA SER A 85 -2.72 16.40 3.41
C SER A 85 -3.26 16.16 2.00
N LEU A 86 -2.38 15.77 1.06
CA LEU A 86 -2.77 15.48 -0.32
C LEU A 86 -3.66 14.23 -0.40
N ARG A 87 -3.36 13.18 0.39
CA ARG A 87 -4.23 12.00 0.43
C ARG A 87 -5.64 12.34 0.89
N LYS A 88 -5.76 13.17 1.94
CA LYS A 88 -7.06 13.62 2.47
C LYS A 88 -7.83 14.44 1.44
N GLU A 89 -7.17 15.39 0.78
CA GLU A 89 -7.76 16.20 -0.27
C GLU A 89 -8.29 15.31 -1.41
N LEU A 90 -7.45 14.42 -1.95
CA LEU A 90 -7.84 13.53 -3.05
C LEU A 90 -8.93 12.52 -2.64
N LEU A 91 -8.98 12.08 -1.38
CA LEU A 91 -10.06 11.23 -0.87
C LEU A 91 -11.39 11.99 -0.79
N GLN A 92 -11.38 13.26 -0.40
CA GLN A 92 -12.59 14.09 -0.39
C GLN A 92 -13.13 14.28 -1.81
N GLU A 93 -12.27 14.67 -2.75
CA GLU A 93 -12.64 14.80 -4.17
C GLU A 93 -13.20 13.48 -4.73
N TYR A 94 -12.56 12.35 -4.36
CA TYR A 94 -13.03 11.04 -4.79
C TYR A 94 -14.41 10.70 -4.24
N MET A 95 -14.66 10.97 -2.95
CA MET A 95 -15.97 10.74 -2.32
C MET A 95 -17.04 11.66 -2.92
N GLU A 96 -16.71 12.92 -3.21
CA GLU A 96 -17.64 13.84 -3.88
C GLU A 96 -18.01 13.36 -5.28
N ALA A 97 -17.04 12.83 -6.03
CA ALA A 97 -17.30 12.22 -7.32
C ALA A 97 -18.20 10.98 -7.20
N LEU A 98 -17.96 10.13 -6.20
CA LEU A 98 -18.78 8.92 -5.95
C LEU A 98 -20.23 9.28 -5.55
N ARG A 99 -20.43 10.34 -4.77
CA ARG A 99 -21.77 10.80 -4.35
C ARG A 99 -22.70 11.14 -5.52
N LYS A 100 -22.14 11.40 -6.71
CA LYS A 100 -22.94 11.61 -7.94
C LYS A 100 -23.59 10.31 -8.45
N TYR A 101 -23.08 9.16 -8.01
CA TYR A 101 -23.55 7.85 -8.49
C TYR A 101 -24.25 7.04 -7.40
N GLN A 102 -23.89 7.24 -6.12
CA GLN A 102 -24.46 6.53 -4.98
C GLN A 102 -24.28 7.30 -3.68
N PRO A 103 -25.15 7.09 -2.66
CA PRO A 103 -24.93 7.64 -1.33
C PRO A 103 -23.61 7.11 -0.73
N ILE A 104 -22.84 7.98 -0.11
CA ILE A 104 -21.58 7.64 0.58
C ILE A 104 -21.69 8.08 2.03
N ASP A 105 -21.67 7.10 2.94
CA ASP A 105 -21.38 7.31 4.35
C ASP A 105 -19.86 7.41 4.51
N GLU A 106 -19.38 8.57 4.93
CA GLU A 106 -17.97 8.87 5.02
C GLU A 106 -17.26 8.02 6.08
N SER A 107 -17.89 7.82 7.24
CA SER A 107 -17.34 6.99 8.32
C SER A 107 -17.18 5.53 7.87
N TYR A 108 -18.21 4.99 7.22
CA TYR A 108 -18.15 3.65 6.64
C TYR A 108 -17.12 3.55 5.52
N PHE A 109 -17.02 4.59 4.67
CA PHE A 109 -16.03 4.64 3.60
C PHE A 109 -14.61 4.48 4.16
N TYR A 110 -14.21 5.28 5.14
CA TYR A 110 -12.90 5.19 5.75
C TYR A 110 -12.68 3.86 6.47
N SER A 111 -13.70 3.36 7.15
CA SER A 111 -13.63 2.06 7.85
C SER A 111 -13.35 0.91 6.88
N GLN A 112 -13.91 0.94 5.67
CA GLN A 112 -13.64 -0.06 4.65
C GLN A 112 -12.31 0.19 3.93
N LEU A 113 -12.04 1.43 3.55
CA LEU A 113 -10.82 1.78 2.81
C LEU A 113 -9.54 1.29 3.51
N ARG A 114 -9.46 1.39 4.83
CA ARG A 114 -8.28 0.94 5.60
C ARG A 114 -7.94 -0.54 5.37
N HIS A 115 -8.94 -1.40 5.22
CA HIS A 115 -8.74 -2.82 4.93
C HIS A 115 -8.19 -3.03 3.51
N PHE A 116 -8.70 -2.28 2.54
CA PHE A 116 -8.18 -2.32 1.17
C PHE A 116 -6.74 -1.79 1.09
N VAL A 117 -6.41 -0.76 1.85
CA VAL A 117 -5.04 -0.22 1.92
C VAL A 117 -4.08 -1.26 2.50
N LEU A 118 -4.46 -1.92 3.61
CA LEU A 118 -3.65 -2.99 4.19
C LEU A 118 -3.48 -4.14 3.19
N PHE A 119 -4.58 -4.63 2.60
CA PHE A 119 -4.55 -5.68 1.59
C PHE A 119 -3.63 -5.35 0.41
N ARG A 120 -3.76 -4.12 -0.15
CA ARG A 120 -2.89 -3.67 -1.25
C ARG A 120 -1.43 -3.58 -0.86
N THR A 121 -1.14 -3.16 0.36
CA THR A 121 0.24 -3.13 0.89
C THR A 121 0.83 -4.54 0.95
N LEU A 122 0.07 -5.54 1.41
CA LEU A 122 0.51 -6.94 1.42
C LEU A 122 0.70 -7.48 -0.01
N GLN A 123 -0.21 -7.16 -0.93
CA GLN A 123 -0.09 -7.53 -2.34
C GLN A 123 1.21 -6.96 -2.96
N VAL A 124 1.48 -5.69 -2.73
CA VAL A 124 2.69 -5.00 -3.22
C VAL A 124 3.95 -5.63 -2.65
N LEU A 125 3.98 -5.91 -1.34
CA LEU A 125 5.10 -6.62 -0.72
C LEU A 125 5.29 -8.01 -1.32
N GLY A 126 4.21 -8.73 -1.58
CA GLY A 126 4.26 -10.03 -2.27
C GLY A 126 4.87 -9.94 -3.67
N ALA A 127 4.47 -8.93 -4.45
CA ALA A 127 5.03 -8.66 -5.78
C ALA A 127 6.51 -8.26 -5.70
N TYR A 128 6.87 -7.41 -4.72
CA TYR A 128 8.26 -7.01 -4.51
C TYR A 128 9.14 -8.18 -4.07
N GLY A 129 8.60 -9.08 -3.24
CA GLY A 129 9.28 -10.30 -2.86
C GLY A 129 9.53 -11.20 -4.06
N PHE A 130 8.50 -11.52 -4.83
CA PHE A 130 8.63 -12.35 -6.01
C PHE A 130 9.60 -11.75 -7.03
N ARG A 131 9.35 -10.51 -7.46
CA ARG A 131 10.18 -9.87 -8.48
C ARG A 131 11.58 -9.51 -7.99
N GLY A 132 11.72 -9.16 -6.69
CA GLY A 132 13.00 -8.77 -6.10
C GLY A 132 13.85 -9.96 -5.72
N TYR A 133 13.34 -10.87 -4.87
CA TYR A 133 14.14 -11.96 -4.32
C TYR A 133 14.29 -13.13 -5.29
N PHE A 134 13.22 -13.50 -6.04
CA PHE A 134 13.24 -14.64 -6.94
C PHE A 134 13.68 -14.26 -8.36
N GLU A 135 13.10 -13.22 -8.97
CA GLU A 135 13.50 -12.74 -10.29
C GLU A 135 14.73 -11.82 -10.26
N LYS A 136 15.24 -11.48 -9.07
CA LYS A 136 16.45 -10.66 -8.85
C LYS A 136 16.42 -9.29 -9.55
N LYS A 137 15.24 -8.66 -9.63
CA LYS A 137 15.08 -7.32 -10.21
C LYS A 137 15.33 -6.24 -9.15
N PRO A 138 16.47 -5.48 -9.22
CA PRO A 138 16.93 -4.61 -8.12
C PRO A 138 15.94 -3.51 -7.74
N HIS A 139 15.21 -2.95 -8.70
CA HIS A 139 14.27 -1.86 -8.46
C HIS A 139 13.09 -2.25 -7.57
N PHE A 140 12.70 -3.55 -7.55
CA PHE A 140 11.68 -4.04 -6.61
C PHE A 140 12.24 -4.15 -5.19
N ILE A 141 13.48 -4.65 -5.04
CA ILE A 141 14.14 -4.71 -3.72
C ILE A 141 14.28 -3.29 -3.15
N GLN A 142 14.70 -2.33 -3.96
CA GLN A 142 14.81 -0.91 -3.57
C GLN A 142 13.47 -0.28 -3.17
N SER A 143 12.35 -0.89 -3.57
CA SER A 143 11.00 -0.42 -3.24
C SER A 143 10.48 -0.97 -1.91
N VAL A 144 11.03 -2.10 -1.43
CA VAL A 144 10.59 -2.76 -0.19
C VAL A 144 10.59 -1.82 1.01
N PRO A 145 11.65 -1.04 1.30
CA PRO A 145 11.67 -0.18 2.46
C PRO A 145 10.56 0.88 2.48
N TYR A 146 10.10 1.36 1.32
CA TYR A 146 8.97 2.29 1.24
C TYR A 146 7.64 1.61 1.57
N ALA A 147 7.45 0.36 1.12
CA ALA A 147 6.26 -0.40 1.45
C ALA A 147 6.23 -0.80 2.95
N ILE A 148 7.38 -1.10 3.53
CA ILE A 148 7.52 -1.35 4.98
C ILE A 148 7.21 -0.09 5.80
N GLU A 149 7.61 1.10 5.32
CA GLU A 149 7.28 2.38 5.96
C GLU A 149 5.77 2.62 5.94
N ASN A 150 5.11 2.42 4.79
CA ASN A 150 3.64 2.47 4.71
C ASN A 150 2.99 1.47 5.66
N LEU A 151 3.51 0.24 5.74
CA LEU A 151 2.96 -0.79 6.62
C LEU A 151 3.07 -0.38 8.11
N ARG A 152 4.18 0.24 8.53
CA ARG A 152 4.33 0.76 9.89
C ARG A 152 3.29 1.82 10.22
N GLU A 153 3.03 2.73 9.29
CA GLU A 153 2.01 3.76 9.48
C GLU A 153 0.62 3.14 9.63
N LEU A 154 0.27 2.17 8.79
CA LEU A 154 -0.99 1.45 8.87
C LEU A 154 -1.18 0.70 10.18
N LEU A 155 -0.12 0.11 10.71
CA LEU A 155 -0.15 -0.66 11.96
C LEU A 155 -0.19 0.20 13.24
N LYS A 156 -0.19 1.54 13.13
CA LYS A 156 -0.54 2.44 14.24
C LYS A 156 -2.03 2.34 14.60
N GLU A 157 -2.85 1.99 13.62
CA GLU A 157 -4.25 1.66 13.84
C GLU A 157 -4.40 0.17 14.22
N GLU A 158 -5.45 -0.13 14.99
CA GLU A 158 -5.76 -1.50 15.34
C GLU A 158 -6.70 -2.14 14.30
N TYR A 159 -6.45 -3.41 13.99
CA TYR A 159 -7.29 -4.27 13.16
C TYR A 159 -7.75 -5.47 14.00
N PRO A 160 -8.79 -5.31 14.81
CA PRO A 160 -9.25 -6.36 15.72
C PRO A 160 -9.75 -7.61 14.97
N GLU A 161 -10.05 -7.47 13.69
CA GLU A 161 -10.50 -8.58 12.83
C GLU A 161 -9.38 -9.59 12.55
N TYR A 162 -8.10 -9.14 12.52
CA TYR A 162 -6.95 -9.99 12.16
C TYR A 162 -5.77 -9.81 13.12
N PRO A 163 -5.95 -10.16 14.41
CA PRO A 163 -4.97 -9.86 15.45
C PRO A 163 -3.64 -10.59 15.25
N TYR A 164 -3.68 -11.86 14.79
CA TYR A 164 -2.47 -12.62 14.56
C TYR A 164 -1.67 -12.07 13.38
N LEU A 165 -2.33 -11.78 12.27
CA LEU A 165 -1.70 -11.12 11.10
C LEU A 165 -1.02 -9.82 11.53
N CYS A 166 -1.70 -8.96 12.30
CA CYS A 166 -1.12 -7.68 12.75
C CYS A 166 0.12 -7.89 13.62
N ASN A 167 0.14 -8.89 14.48
CA ASN A 167 1.33 -9.22 15.27
C ASN A 167 2.49 -9.66 14.38
N VAL A 168 2.26 -10.56 13.44
CA VAL A 168 3.27 -10.98 12.45
C VAL A 168 3.79 -9.79 11.64
N LEU A 169 2.92 -8.87 11.25
CA LEU A 169 3.32 -7.68 10.49
C LEU A 169 4.14 -6.68 11.34
N ARG A 170 3.82 -6.52 12.63
CA ARG A 170 4.63 -5.71 13.55
C ARG A 170 6.03 -6.31 13.73
N GLU A 171 6.13 -7.63 13.94
CA GLU A 171 7.41 -8.33 13.99
C GLU A 171 8.20 -8.16 12.68
N LEU A 172 7.55 -8.37 11.54
CA LEU A 172 8.14 -8.16 10.21
C LEU A 172 8.75 -6.77 10.08
N THR A 173 8.00 -5.73 10.43
CA THR A 173 8.49 -4.34 10.33
C THR A 173 9.63 -4.02 11.30
N GLY A 174 9.79 -4.80 12.37
CA GLY A 174 10.85 -4.71 13.37
C GLY A 174 12.15 -5.41 12.99
N LEU A 175 12.19 -6.22 11.92
CA LEU A 175 13.40 -6.93 11.50
C LEU A 175 14.56 -5.98 11.21
N LYS A 176 15.78 -6.36 11.62
CA LYS A 176 17.00 -5.55 11.44
C LYS A 176 17.20 -5.10 10.00
N GLN A 177 16.96 -5.97 9.03
CA GLN A 177 17.09 -5.66 7.61
C GLN A 177 16.21 -4.48 7.16
N PHE A 178 15.08 -4.22 7.84
CA PHE A 178 14.19 -3.10 7.52
C PHE A 178 14.39 -1.88 8.42
N THR A 179 14.93 -2.05 9.64
CA THR A 179 15.23 -0.94 10.57
C THR A 179 16.54 -0.26 10.25
N ASP A 180 17.57 -0.99 9.82
CA ASP A 180 18.87 -0.44 9.45
C ASP A 180 18.80 0.40 8.17
N ASP A 181 17.98 -0.01 7.21
CA ASP A 181 17.70 0.79 6.01
C ASP A 181 17.02 2.12 6.33
N LEU A 182 16.13 2.15 7.33
CA LEU A 182 15.52 3.39 7.81
C LEU A 182 16.55 4.33 8.44
N LYS A 183 17.43 3.80 9.30
CA LYS A 183 18.49 4.60 9.94
C LYS A 183 19.41 5.21 8.89
N LYS A 184 19.85 4.43 7.89
CA LYS A 184 20.67 4.92 6.77
C LYS A 184 19.99 6.04 6.00
N ARG A 185 18.68 5.89 5.69
CA ARG A 185 17.90 6.90 4.96
C ARG A 185 17.69 8.17 5.76
N GLN A 186 17.34 8.06 7.05
CA GLN A 186 17.20 9.21 7.94
C GLN A 186 18.52 9.97 8.08
N LEU A 187 19.65 9.26 8.14
CA LEU A 187 20.97 9.87 8.17
C LEU A 187 21.26 10.62 6.86
N THR A 188 20.98 10.00 5.71
CA THR A 188 21.16 10.62 4.39
C THR A 188 20.33 11.88 4.23
N VAL A 189 19.05 11.85 4.62
CA VAL A 189 18.16 13.03 4.57
C VAL A 189 18.65 14.14 5.49
N LYS A 190 19.12 13.81 6.70
CA LYS A 190 19.72 14.79 7.63
C LYS A 190 20.97 15.42 7.05
N VAL A 191 21.87 14.62 6.46
CA VAL A 191 23.09 15.10 5.83
C VAL A 191 22.79 16.00 4.65
N MET A 192 21.88 15.60 3.75
CA MET A 192 21.45 16.42 2.61
C MET A 192 20.79 17.73 3.07
N SER A 193 19.90 17.70 4.06
CA SER A 193 19.28 18.89 4.62
C SER A 193 20.32 19.82 5.28
N PHE A 194 21.31 19.27 5.94
CA PHE A 194 22.40 20.05 6.52
C PHE A 194 23.30 20.68 5.43
N ALA A 195 23.68 19.91 4.41
CA ALA A 195 24.45 20.38 3.27
C ALA A 195 23.71 21.51 2.53
N TYR A 196 22.42 21.32 2.23
CA TYR A 196 21.59 22.34 1.58
C TYR A 196 21.51 23.63 2.41
N LYS A 197 21.31 23.55 3.74
CA LYS A 197 21.29 24.72 4.64
C LYS A 197 22.65 25.44 4.73
N LYS A 198 23.74 24.76 4.44
CA LYS A 198 25.11 25.32 4.48
C LYS A 198 25.63 25.73 3.09
N GLY A 199 24.82 25.59 2.03
CA GLY A 199 25.24 25.93 0.67
C GLY A 199 26.37 25.06 0.13
N ILE A 200 26.52 23.84 0.66
CA ILE A 200 27.51 22.87 0.19
C ILE A 200 26.86 22.13 -0.99
N PRO A 201 27.45 22.16 -2.21
CA PRO A 201 26.92 21.49 -3.40
C PRO A 201 26.87 19.97 -3.28
#